data_735af2f3d9c3f8fc2961ce4c1d07f807
#
_entry.id   735af2f3d9c3f8fc2961ce4c1d07f807
#
_cell.length_a   1.000
_cell.length_b   1.000
_cell.length_c   1.000
_cell.angle_alpha   90.00
_cell.angle_beta   90.00
_cell.angle_gamma   90.00
#
_symmetry.space_group_name_H-M   'P 1'
#
loop_
_entity.id
_entity.type
_entity.pdbx_description
1 polymer ?
#
loop_
_entity_poly.entity_id
_entity_poly.type
_entity_poly.pdbx_seq_one_letter_code
_entity_poly.pdbx_strand_id
1 'polypeptide(L)'
;MTGKRFARLAAAVAVCLLVLAAFVVQLLGGRGSVPGWQQLRAALGVPLQTEESAPQTADGSTVVYVLDVGQGDAVLLCQDGAYCLIDTGPAEAEDALLYDLDVLGVPSLDYLVLTHPHADHTGNARAVLRTLPVKTLLLPLWQPTADETADWPRHLAELAADSGAEILTAEAGEEYPLGSGTLQVLQGGSEDADSVNDASLCTLFTAGNFRFLDTGDAEADAEQRLVDTYGPTLHATLFKAGHHGSYTSNSLTFMQAVRPEAVAVSCGLHNDYGHPHRAALQNYAEVGAEVWRTDLEGSLTFIWQNNTLNVETSADSADFAA
;
A
#
# COMPACT_ATOMS: atom_id res chain seq x y z
N MET A 1 16.76 -42.72 -3.75
CA MET A 1 16.25 -41.34 -3.92
C MET A 1 15.10 -41.38 -4.89
N THR A 2 13.90 -40.90 -4.52
CA THR A 2 12.70 -40.98 -5.36
C THR A 2 12.83 -39.96 -6.51
N GLY A 3 12.36 -40.32 -7.72
CA GLY A 3 12.49 -39.50 -8.93
C GLY A 3 12.03 -38.03 -8.78
N LYS A 4 11.11 -37.74 -7.86
CA LYS A 4 10.68 -36.40 -7.51
C LYS A 4 11.79 -35.53 -6.85
N ARG A 5 12.68 -36.11 -6.04
CA ARG A 5 13.83 -35.39 -5.45
C ARG A 5 14.89 -35.06 -6.50
N PHE A 6 15.10 -35.95 -7.46
CA PHE A 6 16.03 -35.73 -8.54
C PHE A 6 15.53 -34.62 -9.49
N ALA A 7 14.24 -34.59 -9.79
CA ALA A 7 13.63 -33.55 -10.61
C ALA A 7 13.73 -32.15 -9.96
N ARG A 8 13.47 -32.06 -8.64
CA ARG A 8 13.60 -30.79 -7.88
C ARG A 8 15.06 -30.31 -7.82
N LEU A 9 16.01 -31.22 -7.63
CA LEU A 9 17.43 -30.85 -7.64
C LEU A 9 17.89 -30.39 -9.03
N ALA A 10 17.43 -31.05 -10.10
CA ALA A 10 17.73 -30.66 -11.47
C ALA A 10 17.13 -29.28 -11.83
N ALA A 11 15.91 -28.99 -11.37
CA ALA A 11 15.28 -27.68 -11.55
C ALA A 11 16.03 -26.58 -10.78
N ALA A 12 16.41 -26.81 -9.52
CA ALA A 12 17.20 -25.86 -8.74
C ALA A 12 18.57 -25.55 -9.39
N VAL A 13 19.26 -26.59 -9.88
CA VAL A 13 20.53 -26.42 -10.59
C VAL A 13 20.34 -25.63 -11.90
N ALA A 14 19.26 -25.86 -12.64
CA ALA A 14 18.98 -25.12 -13.87
C ALA A 14 18.72 -23.62 -13.59
N VAL A 15 17.96 -23.31 -12.52
CA VAL A 15 17.74 -21.92 -12.08
C VAL A 15 19.05 -21.26 -11.67
N CYS A 16 19.88 -21.92 -10.88
CA CYS A 16 21.19 -21.37 -10.48
C CYS A 16 22.10 -21.11 -11.71
N LEU A 17 22.07 -21.96 -12.72
CA LEU A 17 22.85 -21.77 -13.95
C LEU A 17 22.33 -20.60 -14.80
N LEU A 18 21.02 -20.37 -14.84
CA LEU A 18 20.41 -19.23 -15.54
C LEU A 18 20.72 -17.92 -14.84
N VAL A 19 20.65 -17.88 -13.52
CA VAL A 19 21.03 -16.69 -12.71
C VAL A 19 22.51 -16.39 -12.88
N LEU A 20 23.36 -17.42 -12.87
CA LEU A 20 24.79 -17.24 -13.09
C LEU A 20 25.09 -16.73 -14.51
N ALA A 21 24.40 -17.25 -15.52
CA ALA A 21 24.54 -16.79 -16.89
C ALA A 21 24.10 -15.33 -17.07
N ALA A 22 22.98 -14.92 -16.45
CA ALA A 22 22.51 -13.54 -16.43
C ALA A 22 23.53 -12.60 -15.76
N PHE A 23 24.11 -13.03 -14.65
CA PHE A 23 25.14 -12.29 -13.91
C PHE A 23 26.43 -12.13 -14.74
N VAL A 24 26.85 -13.19 -15.45
CA VAL A 24 28.00 -13.14 -16.34
C VAL A 24 27.77 -12.21 -17.52
N VAL A 25 26.58 -12.21 -18.13
CA VAL A 25 26.20 -11.28 -19.22
C VAL A 25 26.26 -9.83 -18.73
N GLN A 26 25.82 -9.57 -17.51
CA GLN A 26 25.86 -8.23 -16.89
C GLN A 26 27.31 -7.78 -16.63
N LEU A 27 28.17 -8.67 -16.14
CA LEU A 27 29.60 -8.40 -15.93
C LEU A 27 30.37 -8.14 -17.25
N LEU A 28 29.92 -8.73 -18.33
CA LEU A 28 30.56 -8.55 -19.67
C LEU A 28 30.03 -7.34 -20.43
N GLY A 29 29.23 -6.45 -19.79
CA GLY A 29 28.73 -5.20 -20.38
C GLY A 29 27.64 -5.39 -21.44
N GLY A 30 26.96 -6.53 -21.42
CA GLY A 30 25.81 -6.79 -22.29
C GLY A 30 24.60 -5.90 -21.89
N ARG A 31 24.10 -5.11 -22.87
CA ARG A 31 22.87 -4.30 -22.72
C ARG A 31 21.58 -5.13 -22.85
N GLY A 32 21.54 -6.30 -22.26
CA GLY A 32 20.32 -7.13 -22.16
C GLY A 32 19.63 -6.86 -20.84
N SER A 33 18.35 -6.51 -20.83
CA SER A 33 17.53 -6.54 -19.61
C SER A 33 17.53 -7.96 -19.06
N VAL A 34 17.80 -8.13 -17.76
CA VAL A 34 17.61 -9.41 -17.09
C VAL A 34 16.11 -9.74 -17.22
N PRO A 35 15.73 -10.95 -17.66
CA PRO A 35 14.32 -11.32 -17.75
C PRO A 35 13.69 -11.18 -16.37
N GLY A 36 12.61 -10.43 -16.28
CA GLY A 36 11.83 -10.34 -15.05
C GLY A 36 11.34 -11.72 -14.60
N TRP A 37 11.01 -11.85 -13.33
CA TRP A 37 10.55 -13.12 -12.73
C TRP A 37 9.38 -13.78 -13.50
N GLN A 38 8.45 -12.99 -14.01
CA GLN A 38 7.36 -13.46 -14.86
C GLN A 38 7.84 -14.09 -16.17
N GLN A 39 8.86 -13.52 -16.81
CA GLN A 39 9.44 -14.06 -18.05
C GLN A 39 10.20 -15.36 -17.78
N LEU A 40 10.88 -15.47 -16.63
CA LEU A 40 11.54 -16.69 -16.19
C LEU A 40 10.53 -17.79 -15.86
N ARG A 41 9.44 -17.50 -15.17
CA ARG A 41 8.35 -18.46 -14.88
C ARG A 41 7.70 -18.95 -16.16
N ALA A 42 7.37 -18.07 -17.10
CA ALA A 42 6.81 -18.42 -18.40
C ALA A 42 7.78 -19.31 -19.23
N ALA A 43 9.07 -18.99 -19.23
CA ALA A 43 10.09 -19.76 -19.93
C ALA A 43 10.33 -21.16 -19.29
N LEU A 44 10.14 -21.29 -17.99
CA LEU A 44 10.28 -22.55 -17.26
C LEU A 44 9.02 -23.43 -17.29
N GLY A 45 7.91 -22.93 -17.88
CA GLY A 45 6.64 -23.65 -17.90
C GLY A 45 6.11 -23.91 -16.50
N VAL A 46 6.47 -23.07 -15.50
CA VAL A 46 5.92 -23.11 -14.17
C VAL A 46 4.52 -22.49 -14.28
N PRO A 47 3.44 -23.28 -14.14
CA PRO A 47 2.11 -22.70 -14.16
C PRO A 47 2.04 -21.63 -13.06
N LEU A 48 1.43 -20.50 -13.36
CA LEU A 48 0.86 -19.69 -12.31
C LEU A 48 0.06 -20.67 -11.44
N GLN A 49 0.25 -20.68 -10.14
CA GLN A 49 -0.66 -21.39 -9.26
C GLN A 49 -2.02 -20.67 -9.34
N THR A 50 -2.72 -20.95 -10.40
CA THR A 50 -4.09 -20.55 -10.62
C THR A 50 -4.98 -21.54 -9.93
N GLU A 51 -4.97 -21.64 -8.65
CA GLU A 51 -6.06 -22.34 -7.93
C GLU A 51 -5.95 -22.37 -6.40
N GLU A 52 -5.15 -21.44 -5.78
CA GLU A 52 -5.59 -20.93 -4.48
C GLU A 52 -5.68 -19.43 -4.66
N SER A 53 -6.80 -19.03 -5.24
CA SER A 53 -7.20 -17.67 -5.43
C SER A 53 -7.03 -16.92 -4.11
N ALA A 54 -6.39 -15.74 -4.20
CA ALA A 54 -6.65 -14.67 -3.25
C ALA A 54 -8.09 -14.81 -2.74
N PRO A 55 -8.38 -14.63 -1.46
CA PRO A 55 -9.72 -14.85 -0.96
C PRO A 55 -10.66 -14.13 -1.89
N GLN A 56 -11.37 -14.91 -2.75
CA GLN A 56 -12.42 -14.34 -3.58
C GLN A 56 -13.32 -13.69 -2.57
N THR A 57 -13.32 -12.37 -2.56
CA THR A 57 -14.14 -11.61 -1.64
C THR A 57 -15.53 -12.20 -1.73
N ALA A 58 -15.97 -12.89 -0.69
CA ALA A 58 -17.32 -13.41 -0.65
C ALA A 58 -18.25 -12.24 -0.95
N ASP A 59 -19.28 -12.45 -1.76
CA ASP A 59 -20.22 -11.40 -2.17
C ASP A 59 -20.53 -10.48 -0.98
N GLY A 60 -20.16 -9.19 -1.07
CA GLY A 60 -20.41 -8.17 -0.05
C GLY A 60 -19.36 -8.07 1.06
N SER A 61 -18.17 -8.69 0.95
CA SER A 61 -17.04 -8.43 1.87
C SER A 61 -16.16 -7.27 1.37
N THR A 62 -15.63 -6.49 2.31
CA THR A 62 -14.56 -5.53 2.06
C THR A 62 -13.25 -6.11 2.57
N VAL A 63 -12.18 -6.00 1.81
CA VAL A 63 -10.85 -6.44 2.26
C VAL A 63 -9.85 -5.29 2.12
N VAL A 64 -9.07 -5.07 3.17
CA VAL A 64 -7.95 -4.12 3.18
C VAL A 64 -6.67 -4.90 3.47
N TYR A 65 -5.73 -4.86 2.54
CA TYR A 65 -4.39 -5.41 2.71
C TYR A 65 -3.42 -4.27 3.02
N VAL A 66 -2.70 -4.36 4.13
CA VAL A 66 -1.55 -3.49 4.41
C VAL A 66 -0.31 -4.33 4.13
N LEU A 67 0.34 -4.05 3.01
CA LEU A 67 1.44 -4.86 2.49
C LEU A 67 2.74 -4.55 3.23
N ASP A 68 3.52 -5.57 3.56
CA ASP A 68 4.84 -5.39 4.16
C ASP A 68 5.85 -4.97 3.07
N VAL A 69 6.01 -3.66 2.96
CA VAL A 69 6.98 -3.02 2.05
C VAL A 69 8.21 -2.50 2.81
N GLY A 70 8.41 -2.97 4.05
CA GLY A 70 9.42 -2.42 4.95
C GLY A 70 9.01 -1.06 5.51
N GLN A 71 9.94 -0.07 5.53
CA GLN A 71 9.62 1.27 5.99
C GLN A 71 8.96 2.06 4.85
N GLY A 72 7.63 2.19 4.91
CA GLY A 72 6.82 2.86 3.89
C GLY A 72 5.38 2.37 3.91
N ASP A 73 4.58 2.81 2.96
CA ASP A 73 3.15 2.50 2.85
C ASP A 73 2.77 1.91 1.50
N ALA A 74 2.01 0.81 1.54
CA ALA A 74 1.27 0.28 0.42
C ALA A 74 0.01 -0.42 0.94
N VAL A 75 -1.17 0.13 0.64
CA VAL A 75 -2.45 -0.39 1.10
C VAL A 75 -3.35 -0.70 -0.08
N LEU A 76 -3.73 -1.97 -0.22
CA LEU A 76 -4.66 -2.40 -1.25
C LEU A 76 -6.06 -2.58 -0.65
N LEU A 77 -7.01 -1.81 -1.16
CA LEU A 77 -8.42 -1.91 -0.81
C LEU A 77 -9.18 -2.64 -1.92
N CYS A 78 -9.92 -3.67 -1.54
CA CYS A 78 -10.72 -4.48 -2.45
C CYS A 78 -12.20 -4.49 -2.03
N GLN A 79 -13.08 -4.13 -2.97
CA GLN A 79 -14.52 -4.13 -2.79
C GLN A 79 -15.22 -4.63 -4.05
N ASP A 80 -15.92 -5.77 -3.96
CA ASP A 80 -16.70 -6.35 -5.08
C ASP A 80 -15.90 -6.52 -6.39
N GLY A 81 -14.60 -6.84 -6.27
CA GLY A 81 -13.70 -7.00 -7.41
C GLY A 81 -13.20 -5.69 -8.03
N ALA A 82 -13.47 -4.54 -7.41
CA ALA A 82 -12.81 -3.27 -7.69
C ALA A 82 -11.63 -3.06 -6.74
N TYR A 83 -10.56 -2.46 -7.23
CA TYR A 83 -9.28 -2.35 -6.51
C TYR A 83 -8.78 -0.92 -6.47
N CYS A 84 -8.38 -0.48 -5.27
CA CYS A 84 -7.69 0.79 -5.05
C CYS A 84 -6.39 0.52 -4.31
N LEU A 85 -5.25 0.92 -4.88
CA LEU A 85 -3.96 0.90 -4.20
C LEU A 85 -3.66 2.32 -3.70
N ILE A 86 -3.44 2.46 -2.39
CA ILE A 86 -3.01 3.70 -1.75
C ILE A 86 -1.53 3.55 -1.41
N ASP A 87 -0.71 4.39 -2.02
CA ASP A 87 0.75 4.37 -1.99
C ASP A 87 1.39 3.07 -2.51
N THR A 88 2.71 3.07 -2.67
CA THR A 88 3.43 2.02 -3.38
C THR A 88 4.73 1.60 -2.70
N GLY A 89 4.98 2.07 -1.49
CA GLY A 89 6.19 1.78 -0.75
C GLY A 89 7.48 2.36 -1.33
N PRO A 90 8.61 2.12 -0.67
CA PRO A 90 9.93 2.55 -1.12
C PRO A 90 10.40 1.72 -2.34
N ALA A 91 11.30 2.30 -3.14
CA ALA A 91 11.79 1.66 -4.36
C ALA A 91 12.43 0.28 -4.13
N GLU A 92 12.99 0.05 -2.97
CA GLU A 92 13.60 -1.23 -2.58
C GLU A 92 12.59 -2.37 -2.44
N ALA A 93 11.31 -2.04 -2.25
CA ALA A 93 10.22 -3.01 -2.10
C ALA A 93 9.53 -3.37 -3.44
N GLU A 94 10.04 -2.95 -4.61
CA GLU A 94 9.39 -3.16 -5.91
C GLU A 94 9.02 -4.62 -6.14
N ASP A 95 9.98 -5.53 -5.95
CA ASP A 95 9.75 -6.96 -6.19
C ASP A 95 8.70 -7.54 -5.23
N ALA A 96 8.71 -7.12 -3.95
CA ALA A 96 7.76 -7.58 -2.95
C ALA A 96 6.35 -7.08 -3.26
N LEU A 97 6.19 -5.79 -3.52
CA LEU A 97 4.91 -5.19 -3.87
C LEU A 97 4.28 -5.84 -5.11
N LEU A 98 5.05 -5.96 -6.20
CA LEU A 98 4.55 -6.55 -7.45
C LEU A 98 4.24 -8.04 -7.28
N TYR A 99 5.01 -8.76 -6.46
CA TYR A 99 4.74 -10.15 -6.12
C TYR A 99 3.42 -10.28 -5.34
N ASP A 100 3.21 -9.47 -4.31
CA ASP A 100 1.98 -9.49 -3.51
C ASP A 100 0.75 -9.17 -4.37
N LEU A 101 0.82 -8.16 -5.24
CA LEU A 101 -0.27 -7.83 -6.17
C LEU A 101 -0.59 -8.98 -7.15
N ASP A 102 0.44 -9.71 -7.62
CA ASP A 102 0.28 -10.91 -8.48
C ASP A 102 -0.35 -12.08 -7.71
N VAL A 103 0.14 -12.37 -6.48
CA VAL A 103 -0.40 -13.44 -5.61
C VAL A 103 -1.84 -13.15 -5.21
N LEU A 104 -2.15 -11.88 -4.88
CA LEU A 104 -3.51 -11.43 -4.59
C LEU A 104 -4.42 -11.41 -5.83
N GLY A 105 -3.86 -11.70 -7.02
CA GLY A 105 -4.62 -11.81 -8.26
C GLY A 105 -5.23 -10.50 -8.73
N VAL A 106 -4.60 -9.35 -8.45
CA VAL A 106 -5.08 -8.02 -8.83
C VAL A 106 -4.95 -7.85 -10.36
N PRO A 107 -6.04 -7.80 -11.11
CA PRO A 107 -5.96 -7.75 -12.57
C PRO A 107 -5.71 -6.33 -13.09
N SER A 108 -6.17 -5.33 -12.35
CA SER A 108 -6.10 -3.90 -12.67
C SER A 108 -6.48 -3.09 -11.45
N LEU A 109 -6.12 -1.81 -11.45
CA LEU A 109 -6.52 -0.86 -10.40
C LEU A 109 -7.56 0.13 -10.98
N ASP A 110 -8.69 0.29 -10.28
CA ASP A 110 -9.61 1.39 -10.56
C ASP A 110 -8.99 2.72 -10.15
N TYR A 111 -8.29 2.70 -9.01
CA TYR A 111 -7.55 3.87 -8.50
C TYR A 111 -6.17 3.47 -8.00
N LEU A 112 -5.18 4.28 -8.38
CA LEU A 112 -3.91 4.40 -7.68
C LEU A 112 -3.92 5.76 -7.01
N VAL A 113 -3.85 5.78 -5.68
CA VAL A 113 -3.81 7.00 -4.87
C VAL A 113 -2.38 7.19 -4.38
N LEU A 114 -1.78 8.34 -4.64
CA LEU A 114 -0.50 8.70 -4.04
C LEU A 114 -0.76 9.81 -3.03
N THR A 115 -0.50 9.53 -1.75
CA THR A 115 -0.87 10.45 -0.66
C THR A 115 -0.03 11.70 -0.65
N HIS A 116 1.30 11.55 -0.81
CA HIS A 116 2.25 12.64 -0.88
C HIS A 116 3.57 12.18 -1.54
N PRO A 117 4.48 13.09 -1.95
CA PRO A 117 5.60 12.76 -2.83
C PRO A 117 6.81 12.08 -2.17
N HIS A 118 6.80 11.69 -0.90
CA HIS A 118 7.93 11.01 -0.29
C HIS A 118 8.19 9.64 -0.93
N ALA A 119 9.45 9.24 -0.96
CA ALA A 119 9.92 8.05 -1.68
C ALA A 119 9.40 6.75 -1.09
N ASP A 120 9.14 6.69 0.20
CA ASP A 120 8.59 5.56 0.93
C ASP A 120 7.06 5.37 0.72
N HIS A 121 6.43 6.30 -0.02
CA HIS A 121 5.04 6.23 -0.49
C HIS A 121 4.94 6.06 -2.01
N THR A 122 5.80 6.72 -2.77
CA THR A 122 5.67 6.78 -4.24
C THR A 122 6.74 6.03 -5.00
N GLY A 123 7.67 5.36 -4.29
CA GLY A 123 8.87 4.76 -4.86
C GLY A 123 8.59 3.79 -6.01
N ASN A 124 7.51 3.02 -5.92
CA ASN A 124 7.16 2.02 -6.93
C ASN A 124 5.96 2.42 -7.80
N ALA A 125 5.47 3.66 -7.73
CA ALA A 125 4.32 4.10 -8.54
C ALA A 125 4.54 3.85 -10.04
N ARG A 126 5.76 4.09 -10.54
CA ARG A 126 6.11 3.83 -11.94
C ARG A 126 6.08 2.34 -12.29
N ALA A 127 6.56 1.48 -11.40
CA ALA A 127 6.54 0.03 -11.60
C ALA A 127 5.12 -0.50 -11.64
N VAL A 128 4.25 -0.06 -10.74
CA VAL A 128 2.82 -0.39 -10.72
C VAL A 128 2.15 0.05 -12.03
N LEU A 129 2.33 1.31 -12.45
CA LEU A 129 1.75 1.85 -13.68
C LEU A 129 2.22 1.16 -14.96
N ARG A 130 3.39 0.52 -14.95
CA ARG A 130 3.91 -0.27 -16.07
C ARG A 130 3.44 -1.72 -16.06
N THR A 131 3.13 -2.24 -14.90
CA THR A 131 2.82 -3.67 -14.70
C THR A 131 1.33 -3.93 -14.74
N LEU A 132 0.53 -3.03 -14.17
CA LEU A 132 -0.92 -3.15 -14.07
C LEU A 132 -1.63 -2.06 -14.88
N PRO A 133 -2.74 -2.38 -15.52
CA PRO A 133 -3.67 -1.35 -16.00
C PRO A 133 -4.21 -0.54 -14.82
N VAL A 134 -3.99 0.77 -14.83
CA VAL A 134 -4.54 1.70 -13.85
C VAL A 134 -5.51 2.62 -14.57
N LYS A 135 -6.75 2.72 -14.07
CA LYS A 135 -7.77 3.57 -14.69
C LYS A 135 -7.59 5.03 -14.33
N THR A 136 -7.41 5.31 -13.04
CA THR A 136 -7.27 6.68 -12.54
C THR A 136 -6.14 6.76 -11.52
N LEU A 137 -5.25 7.73 -11.70
CA LEU A 137 -4.22 8.11 -10.73
C LEU A 137 -4.70 9.37 -10.00
N LEU A 138 -4.92 9.25 -8.69
CA LEU A 138 -5.30 10.35 -7.81
C LEU A 138 -4.07 10.91 -7.11
N LEU A 139 -3.89 12.21 -7.19
CA LEU A 139 -2.75 12.94 -6.65
C LEU A 139 -3.20 14.05 -5.72
N PRO A 140 -2.41 14.40 -4.69
CA PRO A 140 -2.67 15.57 -3.88
C PRO A 140 -2.43 16.87 -4.67
N LEU A 141 -3.12 17.92 -4.29
CA LEU A 141 -2.73 19.27 -4.67
C LEU A 141 -1.44 19.61 -3.90
N TRP A 142 -0.34 19.66 -4.63
CA TRP A 142 0.97 19.93 -4.07
C TRP A 142 1.77 20.86 -4.98
N GLN A 143 2.40 21.89 -4.40
CA GLN A 143 3.42 22.67 -5.11
C GLN A 143 4.79 22.38 -4.50
N PRO A 144 5.80 21.99 -5.29
CA PRO A 144 7.11 21.69 -4.76
C PRO A 144 7.73 22.91 -4.11
N THR A 145 7.99 22.81 -2.81
CA THR A 145 8.94 23.69 -2.13
C THR A 145 10.35 23.16 -2.32
N ALA A 146 11.34 24.02 -2.32
CA ALA A 146 12.59 23.93 -3.06
C ALA A 146 13.50 22.69 -2.92
N ASP A 147 13.38 21.75 -1.98
CA ASP A 147 14.48 20.81 -1.74
C ASP A 147 14.17 19.30 -1.83
N GLU A 148 13.06 18.77 -1.30
CA GLU A 148 12.88 17.31 -1.23
C GLU A 148 12.03 16.72 -2.36
N THR A 149 11.21 17.53 -3.01
CA THR A 149 10.25 17.08 -4.03
C THR A 149 10.37 17.84 -5.36
N ALA A 150 11.50 18.50 -5.60
CA ALA A 150 11.73 19.32 -6.80
C ALA A 150 11.52 18.56 -8.13
N ASP A 151 11.71 17.25 -8.11
CA ASP A 151 11.53 16.37 -9.28
C ASP A 151 10.10 15.83 -9.43
N TRP A 152 9.21 16.05 -8.46
CA TRP A 152 7.84 15.53 -8.47
C TRP A 152 7.04 15.93 -9.73
N PRO A 153 7.03 17.20 -10.22
CA PRO A 153 6.33 17.54 -11.46
C PRO A 153 6.87 16.79 -12.68
N ARG A 154 8.20 16.61 -12.78
CA ARG A 154 8.81 15.83 -13.85
C ARG A 154 8.45 14.36 -13.74
N HIS A 155 8.49 13.80 -12.53
CA HIS A 155 8.10 12.43 -12.25
C HIS A 155 6.63 12.17 -12.66
N LEU A 156 5.73 13.10 -12.32
CA LEU A 156 4.33 13.04 -12.74
C LEU A 156 4.15 13.05 -14.26
N ALA A 157 4.89 13.90 -14.96
CA ALA A 157 4.84 13.96 -16.42
C ALA A 157 5.33 12.63 -17.05
N GLU A 158 6.37 12.02 -16.48
CA GLU A 158 6.86 10.69 -16.90
C GLU A 158 5.81 9.60 -16.62
N LEU A 159 5.18 9.60 -15.44
CA LEU A 159 4.11 8.66 -15.10
C LEU A 159 2.92 8.80 -16.06
N ALA A 160 2.50 10.03 -16.36
CA ALA A 160 1.42 10.31 -17.29
C ALA A 160 1.71 9.78 -18.69
N ALA A 161 2.95 9.92 -19.16
CA ALA A 161 3.38 9.44 -20.46
C ALA A 161 3.42 7.89 -20.55
N ASP A 162 3.75 7.22 -19.45
CA ASP A 162 3.99 5.77 -19.41
C ASP A 162 2.72 4.94 -19.19
N SER A 163 1.70 5.47 -18.49
CA SER A 163 0.62 4.64 -17.94
C SER A 163 -0.66 4.59 -18.77
N GLY A 164 -0.99 5.66 -19.47
CA GLY A 164 -2.34 5.80 -20.07
C GLY A 164 -3.48 5.94 -19.05
N ALA A 165 -3.18 6.09 -17.76
CA ALA A 165 -4.15 6.38 -16.72
C ALA A 165 -4.66 7.82 -16.84
N GLU A 166 -5.93 8.04 -16.46
CA GLU A 166 -6.40 9.39 -16.20
C GLU A 166 -5.74 9.93 -14.93
N ILE A 167 -5.18 11.14 -14.97
CA ILE A 167 -4.54 11.76 -13.83
C ILE A 167 -5.43 12.88 -13.32
N LEU A 168 -5.83 12.78 -12.05
CA LEU A 168 -6.66 13.76 -11.38
C LEU A 168 -5.96 14.29 -10.13
N THR A 169 -6.05 15.60 -9.91
CA THR A 169 -5.75 16.20 -8.61
C THR A 169 -7.00 16.14 -7.77
N ALA A 170 -6.94 15.42 -6.66
CA ALA A 170 -8.09 15.18 -5.81
C ALA A 170 -8.39 16.40 -4.92
N GLU A 171 -9.65 16.78 -4.83
CA GLU A 171 -10.11 17.90 -3.99
C GLU A 171 -10.93 17.40 -2.80
N ALA A 172 -10.84 18.09 -1.66
CA ALA A 172 -11.62 17.73 -0.47
C ALA A 172 -13.13 17.76 -0.75
N GLY A 173 -13.81 16.70 -0.36
CA GLY A 173 -15.25 16.49 -0.57
C GLY A 173 -15.58 15.68 -1.83
N GLU A 174 -14.62 15.41 -2.71
CA GLU A 174 -14.86 14.52 -3.85
C GLU A 174 -15.05 13.07 -3.40
N GLU A 175 -15.86 12.35 -4.17
CA GLU A 175 -16.21 10.96 -3.92
C GLU A 175 -15.96 10.10 -5.16
N TYR A 176 -15.30 8.98 -4.97
CA TYR A 176 -14.93 8.03 -6.02
C TYR A 176 -15.56 6.66 -5.73
N PRO A 177 -16.39 6.10 -6.62
CA PRO A 177 -17.00 4.80 -6.41
C PRO A 177 -15.96 3.67 -6.49
N LEU A 178 -15.99 2.74 -5.54
CA LEU A 178 -15.16 1.53 -5.54
C LEU A 178 -16.04 0.33 -5.19
N GLY A 179 -16.40 -0.48 -6.19
CA GLY A 179 -17.42 -1.52 -6.02
C GLY A 179 -18.75 -0.94 -5.54
N SER A 180 -19.29 -1.48 -4.45
CA SER A 180 -20.49 -0.95 -3.78
C SER A 180 -20.18 0.11 -2.72
N GLY A 181 -18.90 0.42 -2.51
CA GLY A 181 -18.41 1.43 -1.56
C GLY A 181 -18.06 2.75 -2.23
N THR A 182 -17.62 3.70 -1.41
CA THR A 182 -17.23 5.05 -1.83
C THR A 182 -15.94 5.46 -1.12
N LEU A 183 -14.95 5.90 -1.88
CA LEU A 183 -13.74 6.53 -1.39
C LEU A 183 -13.97 8.05 -1.39
N GLN A 184 -14.06 8.66 -0.23
CA GLN A 184 -14.21 10.09 -0.05
C GLN A 184 -12.84 10.73 0.23
N VAL A 185 -12.55 11.84 -0.43
CA VAL A 185 -11.39 12.69 -0.13
C VAL A 185 -11.75 13.63 1.03
N LEU A 186 -11.06 13.49 2.15
CA LEU A 186 -11.22 14.38 3.29
C LEU A 186 -10.31 15.60 3.20
N GLN A 187 -9.08 15.39 2.69
CA GLN A 187 -8.10 16.43 2.39
C GLN A 187 -7.43 16.10 1.06
N GLY A 188 -7.47 17.00 0.10
CA GLY A 188 -6.90 16.85 -1.24
C GLY A 188 -5.48 17.38 -1.39
N GLY A 189 -4.77 17.55 -0.28
CA GLY A 189 -3.49 18.26 -0.25
C GLY A 189 -3.64 19.74 0.09
N SER A 190 -2.55 20.47 0.07
CA SER A 190 -2.54 21.93 0.33
C SER A 190 -1.31 22.59 -0.30
N GLU A 191 -1.52 23.69 -1.00
CA GLU A 191 -0.42 24.52 -1.50
C GLU A 191 0.28 25.29 -0.37
N ASP A 192 -0.42 25.51 0.75
CA ASP A 192 0.04 26.28 1.91
C ASP A 192 0.42 25.39 3.09
N ALA A 193 0.61 24.05 2.88
CA ALA A 193 1.02 23.16 3.94
C ALA A 193 2.43 23.49 4.44
N ASP A 194 2.60 23.53 5.75
CA ASP A 194 3.90 23.82 6.38
C ASP A 194 4.93 22.69 6.12
N SER A 195 4.45 21.49 5.81
CA SER A 195 5.28 20.33 5.49
C SER A 195 4.67 19.50 4.35
N VAL A 196 5.51 18.72 3.68
CA VAL A 196 5.09 17.75 2.66
C VAL A 196 4.09 16.73 3.24
N ASN A 197 4.32 16.30 4.47
CA ASN A 197 3.45 15.37 5.18
C ASN A 197 2.05 15.96 5.39
N ASP A 198 1.95 17.21 5.81
CA ASP A 198 0.66 17.89 6.03
C ASP A 198 -0.13 18.15 4.74
N ALA A 199 0.52 18.00 3.58
CA ALA A 199 -0.14 18.00 2.28
C ALA A 199 -0.64 16.62 1.86
N SER A 200 -0.59 15.61 2.71
CA SER A 200 -1.08 14.26 2.39
C SER A 200 -2.54 14.29 1.96
N LEU A 201 -2.84 13.56 0.88
CA LEU A 201 -4.20 13.24 0.48
C LEU A 201 -4.78 12.28 1.52
N CYS A 202 -5.82 12.71 2.25
CA CYS A 202 -6.48 11.92 3.27
C CYS A 202 -7.79 11.36 2.72
N THR A 203 -8.02 10.07 2.89
CA THR A 203 -9.20 9.39 2.34
C THR A 203 -9.97 8.60 3.38
N LEU A 204 -11.28 8.54 3.20
CA LEU A 204 -12.19 7.72 3.97
C LEU A 204 -12.99 6.83 3.03
N PHE A 205 -12.74 5.55 3.06
CA PHE A 205 -13.56 4.57 2.36
C PHE A 205 -14.75 4.13 3.24
N THR A 206 -15.91 3.99 2.62
CA THR A 206 -17.13 3.54 3.29
C THR A 206 -17.86 2.50 2.44
N ALA A 207 -18.15 1.33 3.04
CA ALA A 207 -18.98 0.29 2.43
C ALA A 207 -19.95 -0.27 3.49
N GLY A 208 -21.22 0.07 3.38
CA GLY A 208 -22.21 -0.25 4.43
C GLY A 208 -21.81 0.36 5.78
N ASN A 209 -21.53 -0.50 6.78
CA ASN A 209 -21.08 -0.07 8.11
C ASN A 209 -19.55 -0.06 8.26
N PHE A 210 -18.81 -0.55 7.27
CA PHE A 210 -17.36 -0.52 7.30
C PHE A 210 -16.83 0.85 6.91
N ARG A 211 -15.81 1.32 7.63
CA ARG A 211 -15.13 2.57 7.37
C ARG A 211 -13.64 2.39 7.55
N PHE A 212 -12.88 2.73 6.51
CA PHE A 212 -11.42 2.70 6.53
C PHE A 212 -10.88 4.10 6.28
N LEU A 213 -10.09 4.60 7.23
CA LEU A 213 -9.44 5.91 7.17
C LEU A 213 -7.96 5.75 6.90
N ASP A 214 -7.48 6.47 5.90
CA ASP A 214 -6.06 6.63 5.58
C ASP A 214 -5.73 8.12 5.48
N THR A 215 -4.69 8.55 6.21
CA THR A 215 -4.26 9.95 6.26
C THR A 215 -2.86 10.16 5.70
N GLY A 216 -2.27 9.13 5.07
CA GLY A 216 -0.86 9.17 4.67
C GLY A 216 0.02 9.55 5.86
N ASP A 217 0.83 10.57 5.69
CA ASP A 217 1.74 11.07 6.74
C ASP A 217 1.28 12.39 7.36
N ALA A 218 0.00 12.76 7.18
CA ALA A 218 -0.58 13.95 7.80
C ALA A 218 -0.22 14.06 9.29
N GLU A 219 0.32 15.21 9.69
CA GLU A 219 0.79 15.47 11.04
C GLU A 219 -0.28 16.20 11.89
N ALA A 220 0.07 16.60 13.10
CA ALA A 220 -0.89 17.09 14.09
C ALA A 220 -1.73 18.30 13.61
N ASP A 221 -1.16 19.19 12.79
CA ASP A 221 -1.89 20.36 12.29
C ASP A 221 -2.92 19.95 11.23
N ALA A 222 -2.59 19.01 10.36
CA ALA A 222 -3.55 18.43 9.42
C ALA A 222 -4.63 17.61 10.15
N GLU A 223 -4.26 16.80 11.13
CA GLU A 223 -5.20 16.08 11.98
C GLU A 223 -6.18 17.03 12.69
N GLN A 224 -5.70 18.17 13.21
CA GLN A 224 -6.57 19.14 13.86
C GLN A 224 -7.55 19.76 12.86
N ARG A 225 -7.10 20.07 11.61
CA ARG A 225 -8.01 20.55 10.55
C ARG A 225 -9.09 19.52 10.22
N LEU A 226 -8.73 18.23 10.15
CA LEU A 226 -9.69 17.15 9.93
C LEU A 226 -10.71 17.06 11.08
N VAL A 227 -10.25 17.15 12.34
CA VAL A 227 -11.14 17.15 13.52
C VAL A 227 -12.08 18.35 13.51
N ASP A 228 -11.57 19.52 13.23
CA ASP A 228 -12.37 20.76 13.19
C ASP A 228 -13.43 20.73 12.07
N THR A 229 -13.10 20.08 10.94
CA THR A 229 -14.00 20.01 9.78
C THR A 229 -15.04 18.90 9.91
N TYR A 230 -14.63 17.71 10.32
CA TYR A 230 -15.44 16.50 10.25
C TYR A 230 -15.89 15.99 11.63
N GLY A 231 -15.13 16.32 12.70
CA GLY A 231 -15.48 15.91 14.06
C GLY A 231 -15.78 14.40 14.17
N PRO A 232 -16.94 14.03 14.80
CA PRO A 232 -17.30 12.62 14.97
C PRO A 232 -17.53 11.83 13.68
N THR A 233 -17.67 12.49 12.53
CA THR A 233 -17.83 11.80 11.26
C THR A 233 -16.52 11.19 10.74
N LEU A 234 -15.38 11.48 11.40
CA LEU A 234 -14.11 10.79 11.19
C LEU A 234 -14.10 9.33 11.68
N HIS A 235 -15.10 8.93 12.47
CA HIS A 235 -15.14 7.56 12.99
C HIS A 235 -14.85 6.53 11.90
N ALA A 236 -13.92 5.62 12.19
CA ALA A 236 -13.53 4.54 11.28
C ALA A 236 -13.48 3.20 12.02
N THR A 237 -13.76 2.10 11.34
CA THR A 237 -13.59 0.73 11.84
C THR A 237 -12.11 0.37 11.85
N LEU A 238 -11.42 0.71 10.75
CA LEU A 238 -9.98 0.50 10.56
C LEU A 238 -9.31 1.84 10.27
N PHE A 239 -8.21 2.10 10.93
CA PHE A 239 -7.35 3.25 10.68
C PHE A 239 -5.95 2.79 10.30
N LYS A 240 -5.42 3.29 9.16
CA LYS A 240 -4.00 3.18 8.84
C LYS A 240 -3.27 4.24 9.64
N ALA A 241 -2.37 3.83 10.53
CA ALA A 241 -1.62 4.73 11.39
C ALA A 241 -0.94 5.83 10.57
N GLY A 242 -1.22 7.09 10.89
CA GLY A 242 -0.58 8.22 10.23
C GLY A 242 0.93 8.20 10.43
N HIS A 243 1.69 8.48 9.36
CA HIS A 243 3.15 8.60 9.39
C HIS A 243 3.82 7.41 10.09
N HIS A 244 3.42 6.18 9.71
CA HIS A 244 3.94 4.90 10.21
C HIS A 244 3.88 4.75 11.75
N GLY A 245 2.99 5.48 12.42
CA GLY A 245 2.92 5.54 13.87
C GLY A 245 3.89 6.55 14.50
N SER A 246 4.26 7.62 13.77
CA SER A 246 5.05 8.73 14.30
C SER A 246 4.35 9.43 15.47
N TYR A 247 5.14 10.03 16.37
CA TYR A 247 4.63 10.92 17.42
C TYR A 247 4.19 12.29 16.88
N THR A 248 4.59 12.65 15.66
CA THR A 248 4.15 13.89 15.00
C THR A 248 2.72 13.81 14.50
N SER A 249 2.22 12.57 14.38
CA SER A 249 0.85 12.21 13.98
C SER A 249 0.17 11.42 15.09
N ASN A 250 -1.06 10.95 14.84
CA ASN A 250 -1.81 10.08 15.77
C ASN A 250 -2.11 10.76 17.11
N SER A 251 -2.38 12.06 17.08
CA SER A 251 -2.67 12.85 18.27
C SER A 251 -3.89 12.27 19.02
N LEU A 252 -3.90 12.40 20.36
CA LEU A 252 -5.01 11.86 21.16
C LEU A 252 -6.35 12.48 20.77
N THR A 253 -6.37 13.77 20.43
CA THR A 253 -7.59 14.47 19.98
C THR A 253 -8.12 13.84 18.70
N PHE A 254 -7.26 13.55 17.75
CA PHE A 254 -7.61 12.91 16.50
C PHE A 254 -8.08 11.46 16.74
N MET A 255 -7.34 10.69 17.52
CA MET A 255 -7.71 9.31 17.86
C MET A 255 -9.07 9.22 18.60
N GLN A 256 -9.40 10.22 19.44
CA GLN A 256 -10.70 10.31 20.10
C GLN A 256 -11.84 10.65 19.13
N ALA A 257 -11.58 11.34 18.01
CA ALA A 257 -12.54 11.57 16.95
C ALA A 257 -12.73 10.32 16.07
N VAL A 258 -11.63 9.66 15.68
CA VAL A 258 -11.63 8.47 14.81
C VAL A 258 -12.17 7.23 15.56
N ARG A 259 -11.71 6.96 16.77
CA ARG A 259 -12.09 5.81 17.63
C ARG A 259 -12.13 4.49 16.87
N PRO A 260 -11.02 4.06 16.24
CA PRO A 260 -11.01 2.87 15.44
C PRO A 260 -11.12 1.60 16.32
N GLU A 261 -11.70 0.52 15.75
CA GLU A 261 -11.64 -0.81 16.36
C GLU A 261 -10.21 -1.38 16.21
N ALA A 262 -9.59 -1.18 15.05
CA ALA A 262 -8.23 -1.60 14.76
C ALA A 262 -7.40 -0.49 14.13
N VAL A 263 -6.09 -0.50 14.43
CA VAL A 263 -5.07 0.35 13.81
C VAL A 263 -4.05 -0.54 13.13
N ALA A 264 -3.84 -0.32 11.84
CA ALA A 264 -2.79 -0.97 11.07
C ALA A 264 -1.57 -0.05 11.00
N VAL A 265 -0.43 -0.51 11.50
CA VAL A 265 0.84 0.22 11.46
C VAL A 265 1.73 -0.42 10.39
N SER A 266 1.97 0.30 9.29
CA SER A 266 2.96 -0.08 8.29
C SER A 266 4.30 0.55 8.66
N CYS A 267 5.30 -0.27 8.98
CA CYS A 267 6.64 0.19 9.32
C CYS A 267 7.65 -0.96 9.16
N GLY A 268 8.91 -0.62 8.96
CA GLY A 268 9.98 -1.60 8.83
C GLY A 268 10.51 -2.10 10.16
N LEU A 269 10.91 -3.37 10.21
CA LEU A 269 11.59 -3.94 11.39
C LEU A 269 12.93 -3.22 11.63
N HIS A 270 13.14 -2.75 12.85
CA HIS A 270 14.35 -2.00 13.24
C HIS A 270 14.59 -0.73 12.39
N ASN A 271 13.53 -0.05 11.96
CA ASN A 271 13.64 1.17 11.19
C ASN A 271 14.39 2.28 11.95
N ASP A 272 15.10 3.14 11.22
CA ASP A 272 15.96 4.19 11.78
C ASP A 272 15.16 5.32 12.48
N TYR A 273 13.84 5.41 12.23
CA TYR A 273 12.95 6.42 12.80
C TYR A 273 12.43 6.04 14.18
N GLY A 274 12.48 4.75 14.55
CA GLY A 274 11.93 4.22 15.79
C GLY A 274 10.40 4.08 15.77
N HIS A 275 9.80 4.00 14.58
CA HIS A 275 8.37 3.78 14.39
C HIS A 275 7.95 2.33 14.72
N PRO A 276 6.75 2.13 15.27
CA PRO A 276 5.86 3.15 15.81
C PRO A 276 6.37 3.72 17.14
N HIS A 277 6.21 5.01 17.33
CA HIS A 277 6.59 5.67 18.56
C HIS A 277 5.68 5.28 19.73
N ARG A 278 6.25 5.25 20.93
CA ARG A 278 5.50 4.93 22.15
C ARG A 278 4.31 5.85 22.37
N ALA A 279 4.42 7.13 22.00
CA ALA A 279 3.33 8.09 22.16
C ALA A 279 2.11 7.71 21.31
N ALA A 280 2.31 7.32 20.04
CA ALA A 280 1.26 6.85 19.17
C ALA A 280 0.60 5.57 19.74
N LEU A 281 1.40 4.58 20.14
CA LEU A 281 0.89 3.34 20.76
C LEU A 281 0.07 3.61 22.04
N GLN A 282 0.47 4.61 22.85
CA GLN A 282 -0.32 5.01 24.02
C GLN A 282 -1.67 5.63 23.64
N ASN A 283 -1.70 6.45 22.58
CA ASN A 283 -2.95 7.07 22.11
C ASN A 283 -3.91 6.01 21.52
N TYR A 284 -3.41 5.00 20.82
CA TYR A 284 -4.23 3.87 20.35
C TYR A 284 -4.83 3.08 21.52
N ALA A 285 -4.00 2.78 22.53
CA ALA A 285 -4.48 2.09 23.72
C ALA A 285 -5.52 2.91 24.52
N GLU A 286 -5.37 4.23 24.57
CA GLU A 286 -6.30 5.13 25.29
C GLU A 286 -7.70 5.13 24.66
N VAL A 287 -7.79 4.94 23.34
CA VAL A 287 -9.09 4.81 22.64
C VAL A 287 -9.57 3.37 22.53
N GLY A 288 -8.79 2.40 23.04
CA GLY A 288 -9.15 0.98 23.07
C GLY A 288 -8.99 0.27 21.74
N ALA A 289 -8.20 0.81 20.80
CA ALA A 289 -7.95 0.20 19.51
C ALA A 289 -7.00 -1.00 19.60
N GLU A 290 -7.27 -2.05 18.83
CA GLU A 290 -6.34 -3.15 18.60
C GLU A 290 -5.28 -2.73 17.61
N VAL A 291 -4.00 -3.06 17.86
CA VAL A 291 -2.88 -2.61 17.03
C VAL A 291 -2.22 -3.80 16.34
N TRP A 292 -2.13 -3.72 15.02
CA TRP A 292 -1.49 -4.70 14.13
C TRP A 292 -0.33 -4.04 13.40
N ARG A 293 0.81 -4.74 13.25
CA ARG A 293 2.05 -4.13 12.79
C ARG A 293 2.75 -4.99 11.74
N THR A 294 3.08 -4.40 10.59
CA THR A 294 3.76 -5.14 9.51
C THR A 294 5.17 -5.61 9.90
N ASP A 295 5.90 -4.86 10.72
CA ASP A 295 7.26 -5.23 11.16
C ASP A 295 7.31 -6.46 12.09
N LEU A 296 6.17 -6.86 12.67
CA LEU A 296 6.07 -8.03 13.55
C LEU A 296 5.30 -9.18 12.93
N GLU A 297 4.34 -8.88 12.06
CA GLU A 297 3.32 -9.81 11.60
C GLU A 297 3.33 -9.99 10.08
N GLY A 298 4.25 -9.29 9.36
CA GLY A 298 4.26 -9.27 7.90
C GLY A 298 3.07 -8.52 7.32
N SER A 299 2.66 -8.84 6.10
CA SER A 299 1.47 -8.25 5.49
C SER A 299 0.21 -8.58 6.27
N LEU A 300 -0.65 -7.56 6.46
CA LEU A 300 -1.88 -7.66 7.25
C LEU A 300 -3.09 -7.68 6.32
N THR A 301 -4.05 -8.56 6.59
CA THR A 301 -5.30 -8.68 5.83
C THR A 301 -6.47 -8.44 6.78
N PHE A 302 -7.20 -7.35 6.55
CA PHE A 302 -8.40 -6.98 7.30
C PHE A 302 -9.63 -7.32 6.46
N ILE A 303 -10.47 -8.23 6.95
CA ILE A 303 -11.67 -8.71 6.26
C ILE A 303 -12.90 -8.26 7.02
N TRP A 304 -13.68 -7.36 6.41
CA TRP A 304 -14.97 -6.97 6.95
C TRP A 304 -16.09 -7.79 6.32
N GLN A 305 -16.74 -8.59 7.12
CA GLN A 305 -17.86 -9.42 6.70
C GLN A 305 -18.86 -9.62 7.85
N ASN A 306 -20.15 -9.58 7.56
CA ASN A 306 -21.21 -9.78 8.56
C ASN A 306 -21.11 -8.84 9.78
N ASN A 307 -20.71 -7.59 9.59
CA ASN A 307 -20.44 -6.59 10.63
C ASN A 307 -19.35 -7.03 11.64
N THR A 308 -18.37 -7.79 11.18
CA THR A 308 -17.24 -8.22 11.99
C THR A 308 -15.96 -7.97 11.22
N LEU A 309 -14.96 -7.40 11.90
CA LEU A 309 -13.61 -7.28 11.39
C LEU A 309 -12.80 -8.52 11.80
N ASN A 310 -12.31 -9.26 10.82
CA ASN A 310 -11.36 -10.35 11.03
C ASN A 310 -9.99 -9.91 10.52
N VAL A 311 -8.93 -10.37 11.18
CA VAL A 311 -7.56 -10.05 10.79
C VAL A 311 -6.78 -11.35 10.56
N GLU A 312 -6.06 -11.40 9.45
CA GLU A 312 -5.13 -12.47 9.12
C GLU A 312 -3.76 -11.83 8.85
N THR A 313 -2.68 -12.54 9.17
CA THR A 313 -1.33 -12.04 9.00
C THR A 313 -0.51 -13.00 8.13
N SER A 314 0.45 -12.49 7.38
CA SER A 314 1.31 -13.37 6.57
C SER A 314 2.25 -14.23 7.43
N ALA A 315 2.53 -13.81 8.67
CA ALA A 315 3.30 -14.63 9.62
C ALA A 315 2.55 -15.89 10.08
N ASP A 316 1.20 -15.85 10.07
CA ASP A 316 0.35 -16.98 10.44
C ASP A 316 0.07 -17.91 9.26
N SER A 317 0.22 -17.44 8.03
CA SER A 317 -0.01 -18.22 6.83
C SER A 317 1.26 -18.96 6.40
N ALA A 318 1.21 -20.29 6.37
CA ALA A 318 2.32 -21.12 5.90
C ALA A 318 2.68 -20.88 4.42
N ASP A 319 1.87 -20.10 3.69
CA ASP A 319 1.99 -19.85 2.26
C ASP A 319 2.88 -18.64 1.92
N PHE A 320 3.14 -17.75 2.86
CA PHE A 320 4.06 -16.61 2.72
C PHE A 320 5.48 -16.91 3.25
N ALA A 321 5.70 -18.07 3.89
CA ALA A 321 7.00 -18.45 4.43
C ALA A 321 7.79 -19.26 3.40
N ALA A 322 8.47 -18.59 2.45
CA ALA A 322 9.48 -19.25 1.61
C ALA A 322 10.51 -18.26 1.09
#